data_29747615514f5290e799133a7f75e0fc
#
_entry.id   29747615514f5290e799133a7f75e0fc
#
_cell.length_a   1.000
_cell.length_b   1.000
_cell.length_c   1.000
_cell.angle_alpha   90.00
_cell.angle_beta   90.00
_cell.angle_gamma   90.00
#
_symmetry.space_group_name_H-M   'P 1'
#
loop_
_entity.id
_entity.type
_entity.pdbx_description
1 polymer ?
#
loop_
_entity_poly.entity_id
_entity_poly.type
_entity_poly.pdbx_seq_one_letter_code
_entity_poly.pdbx_strand_id
1 'polypeptide(L)'
;MDFQSIVDSVYVPTIVVSVEKRENGGYGDIRLTAGNKKYADLLDLRMKPYGDEKNEPFIPGSIYSEYFQKNTSFEDVCYRSAVLKEEIHTYAYIYNVDIWFDIYATPLVHEEDNLCYCLYSAIPNDNADAMLDTFNMSSTSNDVLKTCIKLHTANNLKEAMESVIAEIRQICKAEGCTVLLLNHEEEAKAFSVEKLQEDLKLVF
;
A
#
# COMPACT_ATOMS: atom_id res chain seq x y z
N MET A 1 14.28 22.02 -12.69
CA MET A 1 13.03 22.38 -11.96
C MET A 1 13.38 22.51 -10.48
N ASP A 2 12.81 23.47 -9.74
CA ASP A 2 13.03 23.57 -8.29
C ASP A 2 12.01 22.70 -7.55
N PHE A 3 12.39 21.46 -7.29
CA PHE A 3 11.53 20.48 -6.61
C PHE A 3 11.25 20.83 -5.15
N GLN A 4 12.21 21.50 -4.47
CA GLN A 4 12.02 21.90 -3.09
C GLN A 4 10.89 22.93 -2.97
N SER A 5 10.88 23.94 -3.83
CA SER A 5 9.77 24.91 -3.87
C SER A 5 8.41 24.27 -4.15
N ILE A 6 8.37 23.21 -4.95
CA ILE A 6 7.12 22.47 -5.21
C ILE A 6 6.62 21.80 -3.94
N VAL A 7 7.44 20.99 -3.26
CA VAL A 7 7.00 20.27 -2.06
C VAL A 7 6.69 21.20 -0.90
N ASP A 8 7.42 22.32 -0.77
CA ASP A 8 7.17 23.30 0.29
C ASP A 8 5.86 24.08 0.10
N SER A 9 5.33 24.12 -1.14
CA SER A 9 4.02 24.70 -1.42
C SER A 9 2.85 23.78 -1.04
N VAL A 10 3.11 22.50 -0.79
CA VAL A 10 2.09 21.49 -0.46
C VAL A 10 1.95 21.36 1.05
N TYR A 11 0.72 21.46 1.54
CA TYR A 11 0.45 21.44 2.99
C TYR A 11 0.58 20.05 3.63
N VAL A 12 0.31 18.98 2.86
CA VAL A 12 0.39 17.60 3.36
C VAL A 12 1.81 17.02 3.26
N PRO A 13 2.15 15.95 4.01
CA PRO A 13 3.43 15.28 3.88
C PRO A 13 3.68 14.85 2.44
N THR A 14 4.68 15.44 1.80
CA THR A 14 4.90 15.27 0.35
C THR A 14 6.39 15.23 0.03
N ILE A 15 6.74 14.37 -0.92
CA ILE A 15 8.09 14.21 -1.45
C ILE A 15 8.06 14.09 -2.97
N VAL A 16 9.07 14.60 -3.64
CA VAL A 16 9.36 14.28 -5.03
C VAL A 16 10.25 13.04 -5.08
N VAL A 17 9.81 12.05 -5.82
CA VAL A 17 10.54 10.81 -6.08
C VAL A 17 11.03 10.82 -7.51
N SER A 18 12.31 10.50 -7.73
CA SER A 18 12.86 10.21 -9.04
C SER A 18 13.00 8.71 -9.23
N VAL A 19 12.65 8.24 -10.43
CA VAL A 19 12.74 6.84 -10.86
C VAL A 19 13.63 6.78 -12.10
N GLU A 20 14.69 6.02 -12.03
CA GLU A 20 15.54 5.76 -13.19
C GLU A 20 14.85 4.81 -14.15
N LYS A 21 14.52 5.28 -15.34
CA LYS A 21 13.93 4.48 -16.41
C LYS A 21 15.03 3.71 -17.15
N ARG A 22 14.85 2.41 -17.33
CA ARG A 22 15.75 1.56 -18.11
C ARG A 22 15.23 1.33 -19.52
N GLU A 23 16.13 1.20 -20.47
CA GLU A 23 15.80 0.94 -21.89
C GLU A 23 15.03 -0.38 -22.10
N ASN A 24 15.24 -1.36 -21.23
CA ASN A 24 14.56 -2.65 -21.28
C ASN A 24 13.13 -2.66 -20.71
N GLY A 25 12.57 -1.50 -20.37
CA GLY A 25 11.21 -1.36 -19.84
C GLY A 25 11.08 -1.56 -18.33
N GLY A 26 12.19 -1.67 -17.60
CA GLY A 26 12.22 -1.71 -16.13
C GLY A 26 12.61 -0.35 -15.52
N TYR A 27 12.87 -0.36 -14.21
CA TYR A 27 13.41 0.78 -13.48
C TYR A 27 14.73 0.42 -12.78
N GLY A 28 15.52 1.44 -12.50
CA GLY A 28 16.76 1.37 -11.74
C GLY A 28 16.57 1.92 -10.32
N ASP A 29 17.43 2.87 -9.96
CA ASP A 29 17.36 3.51 -8.65
C ASP A 29 16.09 4.35 -8.50
N ILE A 30 15.49 4.27 -7.31
CA ILE A 30 14.42 5.16 -6.87
C ILE A 30 14.97 6.02 -5.75
N ARG A 31 14.93 7.35 -5.94
CA ARG A 31 15.52 8.31 -5.02
C ARG A 31 14.48 9.29 -4.48
N LEU A 32 14.67 9.67 -3.22
CA LEU A 32 13.88 10.69 -2.55
C LEU A 32 14.53 12.06 -2.85
N THR A 33 14.04 12.73 -3.90
CA THR A 33 14.74 13.90 -4.49
C THR A 33 14.58 15.17 -3.68
N ALA A 34 13.38 15.48 -3.20
CA ALA A 34 13.07 16.63 -2.35
C ALA A 34 11.84 16.33 -1.50
N GLY A 35 11.83 16.72 -0.24
CA GLY A 35 10.70 16.49 0.66
C GLY A 35 10.40 17.70 1.52
N ASN A 36 9.11 17.95 1.80
CA ASN A 36 8.76 19.00 2.74
C ASN A 36 9.01 18.53 4.20
N LYS A 37 9.00 19.50 5.12
CA LYS A 37 9.27 19.23 6.54
C LYS A 37 8.32 18.16 7.10
N LYS A 38 7.05 18.15 6.71
CA LYS A 38 6.08 17.17 7.21
C LYS A 38 6.41 15.74 6.78
N TYR A 39 6.94 15.56 5.56
CA TYR A 39 7.39 14.25 5.11
C TYR A 39 8.66 13.82 5.84
N ALA A 40 9.61 14.75 6.05
CA ALA A 40 10.81 14.47 6.84
C ALA A 40 10.44 14.05 8.28
N ASP A 41 9.52 14.78 8.93
CA ASP A 41 9.02 14.43 10.26
C ASP A 41 8.36 13.01 10.29
N LEU A 42 7.66 12.62 9.20
CA LEU A 42 7.12 11.25 9.07
C LEU A 42 8.22 10.20 8.92
N LEU A 43 9.29 10.50 8.20
CA LEU A 43 10.44 9.61 8.10
C LEU A 43 11.06 9.35 9.46
N ASP A 44 11.25 10.38 10.26
CA ASP A 44 11.82 10.29 11.60
C ASP A 44 10.96 9.42 12.54
N LEU A 45 9.64 9.49 12.42
CA LEU A 45 8.72 8.66 13.21
C LEU A 45 8.75 7.17 12.83
N ARG A 46 8.98 6.87 11.53
CA ARG A 46 8.88 5.51 10.97
C ARG A 46 10.15 4.71 11.05
N MET A 47 11.28 5.38 11.07
CA MET A 47 12.60 4.77 10.88
C MET A 47 13.29 4.31 12.12
N LYS A 48 12.59 4.17 13.22
CA LYS A 48 13.13 3.45 14.37
C LYS A 48 12.81 1.96 14.21
N PRO A 49 13.60 1.19 13.41
CA PRO A 49 13.60 -0.24 13.56
C PRO A 49 14.04 -0.49 15.01
N TYR A 50 13.46 -1.45 15.65
CA TYR A 50 13.86 -1.91 16.98
C TYR A 50 15.39 -2.01 17.03
N GLY A 51 16.05 -1.04 17.65
CA GLY A 51 17.45 -1.13 18.05
C GLY A 51 18.51 -0.30 17.30
N ASP A 52 18.20 0.38 16.20
CA ASP A 52 19.19 1.23 15.53
C ASP A 52 18.94 2.73 15.79
N GLU A 53 19.83 3.31 16.63
CA GLU A 53 19.80 4.74 17.00
C GLU A 53 20.33 5.70 15.89
N LYS A 54 20.42 5.27 14.65
CA LYS A 54 20.84 6.15 13.55
C LYS A 54 19.70 7.06 13.14
N ASN A 55 19.52 8.15 13.86
CA ASN A 55 18.78 9.31 13.41
C ASN A 55 19.61 10.05 12.34
N GLU A 56 19.72 9.50 11.15
CA GLU A 56 20.26 10.26 10.03
C GLU A 56 19.13 11.14 9.47
N PRO A 57 19.33 12.47 9.40
CA PRO A 57 18.33 13.37 8.85
C PRO A 57 18.08 13.03 7.38
N PHE A 58 16.88 13.31 6.91
CA PHE A 58 16.55 13.14 5.49
C PHE A 58 17.54 13.95 4.63
N ILE A 59 18.22 13.25 3.71
CA ILE A 59 19.15 13.83 2.74
C ILE A 59 18.51 13.76 1.37
N PRO A 60 18.18 14.91 0.74
CA PRO A 60 17.66 14.95 -0.62
C PRO A 60 18.58 14.23 -1.63
N GLY A 61 17.97 13.41 -2.51
CA GLY A 61 18.69 12.62 -3.52
C GLY A 61 19.14 11.25 -3.05
N SER A 62 18.96 10.89 -1.79
CA SER A 62 19.27 9.54 -1.29
C SER A 62 18.39 8.46 -1.89
N ILE A 63 18.92 7.25 -2.00
CA ILE A 63 18.14 6.06 -2.41
C ILE A 63 17.09 5.77 -1.32
N TYR A 64 15.85 5.52 -1.72
CA TYR A 64 14.77 5.32 -0.78
C TYR A 64 15.02 4.16 0.20
N SER A 65 15.76 3.12 -0.24
CA SER A 65 16.08 1.96 0.59
C SER A 65 17.10 2.22 1.71
N GLU A 66 17.66 3.42 1.77
CA GLU A 66 18.45 3.87 2.93
C GLU A 66 17.54 4.26 4.11
N TYR A 67 16.28 4.59 3.83
CA TYR A 67 15.28 5.01 4.82
C TYR A 67 14.18 3.98 5.07
N PHE A 68 13.91 3.09 4.13
CA PHE A 68 12.86 2.07 4.25
C PHE A 68 13.38 0.71 3.85
N GLN A 69 12.81 -0.33 4.41
CA GLN A 69 12.98 -1.66 3.83
C GLN A 69 12.43 -1.66 2.40
N LYS A 70 13.10 -2.40 1.51
CA LYS A 70 12.62 -2.56 0.13
C LYS A 70 11.17 -3.00 0.11
N ASN A 71 10.35 -2.22 -0.58
CA ASN A 71 8.91 -2.40 -0.64
C ASN A 71 8.44 -2.33 -2.09
N THR A 72 8.08 -3.49 -2.63
CA THR A 72 7.65 -3.62 -4.03
C THR A 72 6.39 -2.81 -4.34
N SER A 73 5.49 -2.60 -3.37
CA SER A 73 4.30 -1.77 -3.57
C SER A 73 4.66 -0.29 -3.71
N PHE A 74 5.62 0.20 -2.90
CA PHE A 74 6.14 1.56 -3.05
C PHE A 74 6.84 1.74 -4.39
N GLU A 75 7.70 0.78 -4.78
CA GLU A 75 8.42 0.81 -6.06
C GLU A 75 7.45 0.82 -7.25
N ASP A 76 6.41 -0.03 -7.22
CA ASP A 76 5.38 -0.09 -8.27
C ASP A 76 4.62 1.24 -8.40
N VAL A 77 4.16 1.81 -7.29
CA VAL A 77 3.47 3.12 -7.28
C VAL A 77 4.37 4.20 -7.87
N CYS A 78 5.64 4.27 -7.45
CA CYS A 78 6.58 5.26 -7.97
C CYS A 78 6.87 5.05 -9.46
N TYR A 79 7.09 3.80 -9.90
CA TYR A 79 7.34 3.48 -11.30
C TYR A 79 6.14 3.82 -12.19
N ARG A 80 4.96 3.39 -11.81
CA ARG A 80 3.73 3.66 -12.58
C ARG A 80 3.46 5.16 -12.68
N SER A 81 3.61 5.88 -11.58
CA SER A 81 3.37 7.32 -11.61
C SER A 81 4.46 8.07 -12.36
N ALA A 82 5.74 7.86 -12.03
CA ALA A 82 6.83 8.62 -12.64
C ALA A 82 7.08 8.25 -14.11
N VAL A 83 7.10 6.95 -14.44
CA VAL A 83 7.49 6.44 -15.77
C VAL A 83 6.30 6.23 -16.68
N LEU A 84 5.22 5.58 -16.19
CA LEU A 84 4.02 5.30 -16.99
C LEU A 84 3.04 6.48 -16.99
N LYS A 85 3.31 7.53 -16.21
CA LYS A 85 2.52 8.76 -16.10
C LYS A 85 1.09 8.53 -15.62
N GLU A 86 0.90 7.57 -14.72
CA GLU A 86 -0.39 7.29 -14.10
C GLU A 86 -0.59 8.15 -12.85
N GLU A 87 -1.76 8.73 -12.69
CA GLU A 87 -2.20 9.27 -11.39
C GLU A 87 -2.68 8.12 -10.52
N ILE A 88 -2.10 7.97 -9.34
CA ILE A 88 -2.38 6.84 -8.45
C ILE A 88 -2.89 7.36 -7.11
N HIS A 89 -4.01 6.80 -6.68
CA HIS A 89 -4.50 6.88 -5.31
C HIS A 89 -4.59 5.47 -4.75
N THR A 90 -3.93 5.22 -3.64
CA THR A 90 -3.89 3.92 -2.98
C THR A 90 -3.71 4.10 -1.48
N TYR A 91 -3.58 3.00 -0.75
CA TYR A 91 -3.42 3.00 0.71
C TYR A 91 -2.21 2.19 1.11
N ALA A 92 -1.58 2.61 2.19
CA ALA A 92 -0.51 1.86 2.82
C ALA A 92 -0.75 1.77 4.32
N TYR A 93 -0.65 0.57 4.86
CA TYR A 93 -0.63 0.35 6.31
C TYR A 93 0.80 0.19 6.79
N ILE A 94 1.17 0.95 7.81
CA ILE A 94 2.51 0.91 8.40
C ILE A 94 2.43 0.26 9.77
N TYR A 95 2.81 -1.02 9.85
CA TYR A 95 2.74 -1.84 11.06
C TYR A 95 3.46 -1.24 12.27
N ASN A 96 4.60 -0.59 12.06
CA ASN A 96 5.43 -0.07 13.16
C ASN A 96 4.76 1.08 13.93
N VAL A 97 3.83 1.77 13.32
CA VAL A 97 3.11 2.92 13.90
C VAL A 97 1.61 2.70 13.97
N ASP A 98 1.12 1.56 13.48
CA ASP A 98 -0.31 1.17 13.48
C ASP A 98 -1.20 2.23 12.83
N ILE A 99 -0.75 2.79 11.70
CA ILE A 99 -1.45 3.89 11.01
C ILE A 99 -1.63 3.53 9.53
N TRP A 100 -2.83 3.81 9.02
CA TRP A 100 -3.12 3.84 7.60
C TRP A 100 -2.72 5.18 6.98
N PHE A 101 -2.31 5.12 5.73
CA PHE A 101 -1.98 6.30 4.93
C PHE A 101 -2.73 6.27 3.62
N ASP A 102 -3.35 7.40 3.30
CA ASP A 102 -3.78 7.74 1.95
C ASP A 102 -2.55 8.13 1.15
N ILE A 103 -2.30 7.43 0.07
CA ILE A 103 -1.16 7.65 -0.82
C ILE A 103 -1.65 8.22 -2.14
N TYR A 104 -1.14 9.39 -2.49
CA TYR A 104 -1.36 10.01 -3.79
C TYR A 104 -0.03 10.12 -4.51
N ALA A 105 0.06 9.55 -5.71
CA ALA A 105 1.22 9.72 -6.56
C ALA A 105 0.78 10.38 -7.88
N THR A 106 1.33 11.58 -8.14
CA THR A 106 1.01 12.39 -9.30
C THR A 106 2.24 12.54 -10.18
N PRO A 107 2.18 12.20 -11.47
CA PRO A 107 3.31 12.30 -12.38
C PRO A 107 3.73 13.76 -12.58
N LEU A 108 5.02 14.00 -12.61
CA LEU A 108 5.58 15.28 -13.04
C LEU A 108 5.98 15.18 -14.52
N VAL A 109 5.73 16.26 -15.27
CA VAL A 109 6.05 16.31 -16.70
C VAL A 109 7.55 16.44 -16.94
N HIS A 110 8.30 16.93 -15.92
CA HIS A 110 9.75 17.10 -16.03
C HIS A 110 10.46 15.74 -16.12
N GLU A 111 11.35 15.64 -17.08
CA GLU A 111 12.27 14.49 -17.26
C GLU A 111 13.67 15.04 -17.47
N GLU A 112 14.67 14.37 -16.92
CA GLU A 112 16.08 14.73 -17.06
C GLU A 112 16.88 13.45 -17.32
N ASP A 113 17.49 13.36 -18.50
CA ASP A 113 18.14 12.15 -19.00
C ASP A 113 17.20 10.93 -18.97
N ASN A 114 17.51 9.94 -18.11
CA ASN A 114 16.69 8.77 -17.88
C ASN A 114 15.87 8.82 -16.58
N LEU A 115 15.81 9.98 -15.91
CA LEU A 115 15.10 10.19 -14.66
C LEU A 115 13.68 10.71 -14.93
N CYS A 116 12.69 10.00 -14.42
CA CYS A 116 11.29 10.39 -14.41
C CYS A 116 10.87 10.72 -12.98
N TYR A 117 9.93 11.64 -12.81
CA TYR A 117 9.58 12.16 -11.50
C TYR A 117 8.10 12.03 -11.21
N CYS A 118 7.77 11.80 -9.94
CA CYS A 118 6.41 11.94 -9.43
C CYS A 118 6.41 12.66 -8.08
N LEU A 119 5.28 13.29 -7.78
CA LEU A 119 4.98 13.84 -6.47
C LEU A 119 4.29 12.74 -5.67
N TYR A 120 4.83 12.36 -4.53
CA TYR A 120 4.29 11.33 -3.66
C TYR A 120 3.86 11.95 -2.34
N SER A 121 2.57 11.90 -2.04
CA SER A 121 1.99 12.41 -0.79
C SER A 121 1.49 11.26 0.05
N ALA A 122 1.81 11.27 1.35
CA ALA A 122 1.38 10.27 2.31
C ALA A 122 0.63 10.94 3.46
N ILE A 123 -0.68 10.84 3.46
CA ILE A 123 -1.55 11.50 4.43
C ILE A 123 -1.95 10.48 5.49
N PRO A 124 -1.57 10.67 6.78
CA PRO A 124 -2.04 9.80 7.85
C PRO A 124 -3.56 9.81 7.93
N ASN A 125 -4.15 8.63 8.08
CA ASN A 125 -5.59 8.47 8.21
C ASN A 125 -5.89 7.63 9.46
N ASP A 126 -6.45 8.27 10.47
CA ASP A 126 -6.76 7.65 11.76
C ASP A 126 -8.08 6.85 11.72
N ASN A 127 -8.81 6.91 10.60
CA ASN A 127 -10.13 6.32 10.50
C ASN A 127 -10.23 5.35 9.31
N ALA A 128 -9.96 4.08 9.57
CA ALA A 128 -10.06 3.02 8.55
C ALA A 128 -11.47 2.90 7.93
N ASP A 129 -12.52 3.24 8.68
CA ASP A 129 -13.91 3.16 8.21
C ASP A 129 -14.26 4.30 7.26
N ALA A 130 -13.70 5.50 7.43
CA ALA A 130 -13.93 6.64 6.53
C ALA A 130 -13.31 6.41 5.14
N MET A 131 -12.36 5.50 5.02
CA MET A 131 -11.76 5.08 3.75
C MET A 131 -12.78 4.39 2.84
N LEU A 132 -13.73 3.66 3.39
CA LEU A 132 -14.70 2.87 2.63
C LEU A 132 -15.65 3.74 1.81
N ASP A 133 -15.90 4.98 2.23
CA ASP A 133 -16.91 5.87 1.64
C ASP A 133 -16.36 6.78 0.51
N THR A 134 -15.04 6.94 0.39
CA THR A 134 -14.43 7.95 -0.51
C THR A 134 -14.02 7.43 -1.88
N PHE A 135 -14.26 6.15 -2.18
CA PHE A 135 -13.66 5.49 -3.34
C PHE A 135 -14.47 5.54 -4.63
N ASN A 136 -13.97 6.32 -5.58
CA ASN A 136 -14.27 6.20 -7.02
C ASN A 136 -13.14 5.47 -7.79
N MET A 137 -12.49 4.47 -7.17
CA MET A 137 -11.50 3.64 -7.87
C MET A 137 -12.18 2.56 -8.71
N SER A 138 -11.44 1.92 -9.62
CA SER A 138 -11.97 0.76 -10.35
C SER A 138 -12.54 -0.24 -9.35
N SER A 139 -13.71 -0.78 -9.62
CA SER A 139 -14.46 -1.62 -8.67
C SER A 139 -13.60 -2.73 -8.03
N THR A 140 -12.73 -3.35 -8.80
CA THR A 140 -11.90 -4.48 -8.36
C THR A 140 -10.83 -4.07 -7.34
N SER A 141 -10.13 -2.94 -7.54
CA SER A 141 -9.10 -2.46 -6.60
C SER A 141 -9.73 -2.05 -5.27
N ASN A 142 -10.90 -1.45 -5.33
CA ASN A 142 -11.68 -1.05 -4.19
C ASN A 142 -12.14 -2.27 -3.36
N ASP A 143 -12.62 -3.32 -4.04
CA ASP A 143 -13.10 -4.53 -3.38
C ASP A 143 -11.95 -5.28 -2.66
N VAL A 144 -10.78 -5.38 -3.29
CA VAL A 144 -9.58 -5.96 -2.66
C VAL A 144 -9.19 -5.19 -1.40
N LEU A 145 -9.18 -3.87 -1.49
CA LEU A 145 -8.80 -3.02 -0.36
C LEU A 145 -9.80 -3.13 0.80
N LYS A 146 -11.11 -3.11 0.52
CA LYS A 146 -12.15 -3.34 1.53
C LYS A 146 -11.94 -4.68 2.24
N THR A 147 -11.62 -5.72 1.48
CA THR A 147 -11.34 -7.04 2.05
C THR A 147 -10.12 -6.99 2.97
N CYS A 148 -9.05 -6.31 2.59
CA CYS A 148 -7.85 -6.13 3.43
C CYS A 148 -8.16 -5.37 4.73
N ILE A 149 -8.95 -4.30 4.66
CA ILE A 149 -9.35 -3.50 5.84
C ILE A 149 -10.19 -4.37 6.79
N LYS A 150 -11.19 -5.10 6.28
CA LYS A 150 -12.02 -5.99 7.09
C LYS A 150 -11.23 -7.10 7.77
N LEU A 151 -10.24 -7.67 7.06
CA LEU A 151 -9.31 -8.64 7.64
C LEU A 151 -8.54 -8.06 8.82
N HIS A 152 -8.07 -6.82 8.67
CA HIS A 152 -7.25 -6.16 9.67
C HIS A 152 -8.05 -5.72 10.90
N THR A 153 -9.32 -5.33 10.71
CA THR A 153 -10.20 -4.87 11.79
C THR A 153 -10.99 -5.99 12.48
N ALA A 154 -10.89 -7.24 12.00
CA ALA A 154 -11.59 -8.37 12.58
C ALA A 154 -11.05 -8.72 13.98
N ASN A 155 -11.96 -8.94 14.93
CA ASN A 155 -11.60 -9.22 16.32
C ASN A 155 -11.05 -10.64 16.54
N ASN A 156 -11.32 -11.55 15.62
CA ASN A 156 -10.86 -12.94 15.69
C ASN A 156 -10.79 -13.57 14.28
N LEU A 157 -10.07 -14.69 14.19
CA LEU A 157 -9.87 -15.41 12.93
C LEU A 157 -11.16 -15.84 12.24
N LYS A 158 -12.18 -16.25 13.00
CA LYS A 158 -13.47 -16.69 12.43
C LYS A 158 -14.17 -15.54 11.73
N GLU A 159 -14.29 -14.39 12.38
CA GLU A 159 -14.88 -13.17 11.82
C GLU A 159 -14.11 -12.69 10.58
N ALA A 160 -12.78 -12.74 10.64
CA ALA A 160 -11.92 -12.43 9.50
C ALA A 160 -12.21 -13.32 8.29
N MET A 161 -12.25 -14.64 8.50
CA MET A 161 -12.49 -15.61 7.42
C MET A 161 -13.90 -15.51 6.83
N GLU A 162 -14.93 -15.37 7.66
CA GLU A 162 -16.31 -15.20 7.20
C GLU A 162 -16.45 -13.92 6.34
N SER A 163 -15.81 -12.83 6.76
CA SER A 163 -15.83 -11.57 6.02
C SER A 163 -15.16 -11.69 4.67
N VAL A 164 -13.95 -12.29 4.62
CA VAL A 164 -13.19 -12.50 3.38
C VAL A 164 -13.93 -13.40 2.40
N ILE A 165 -14.49 -14.51 2.88
CA ILE A 165 -15.25 -15.43 2.04
C ILE A 165 -16.45 -14.72 1.41
N ALA A 166 -17.17 -13.90 2.18
CA ALA A 166 -18.31 -13.15 1.67
C ALA A 166 -17.89 -12.15 0.56
N GLU A 167 -16.78 -11.43 0.75
CA GLU A 167 -16.26 -10.49 -0.25
C GLU A 167 -15.76 -11.21 -1.51
N ILE A 168 -14.95 -12.26 -1.37
CA ILE A 168 -14.45 -13.04 -2.52
C ILE A 168 -15.61 -13.59 -3.33
N ARG A 169 -16.64 -14.12 -2.65
CA ARG A 169 -17.85 -14.61 -3.30
C ARG A 169 -18.54 -13.52 -4.12
N GLN A 170 -18.67 -12.33 -3.57
CA GLN A 170 -19.27 -11.18 -4.25
C GLN A 170 -18.43 -10.72 -5.45
N ILE A 171 -17.12 -10.58 -5.28
CA ILE A 171 -16.20 -10.14 -6.34
C ILE A 171 -16.18 -11.13 -7.49
N CYS A 172 -16.08 -12.43 -7.18
CA CYS A 172 -16.02 -13.50 -8.18
C CYS A 172 -17.41 -13.90 -8.72
N LYS A 173 -18.50 -13.36 -8.16
CA LYS A 173 -19.89 -13.78 -8.45
C LYS A 173 -20.07 -15.29 -8.34
N ALA A 174 -19.38 -15.89 -7.37
CA ALA A 174 -19.41 -17.33 -7.14
C ALA A 174 -20.64 -17.74 -6.32
N GLU A 175 -21.23 -18.92 -6.63
CA GLU A 175 -22.35 -19.46 -5.86
C GLU A 175 -21.91 -19.96 -4.47
N GLY A 176 -20.66 -20.40 -4.33
CA GLY A 176 -20.05 -20.81 -3.07
C GLY A 176 -18.57 -20.46 -2.99
N CYS A 177 -18.07 -20.27 -1.77
CA CYS A 177 -16.66 -20.08 -1.49
C CYS A 177 -16.33 -20.75 -0.15
N THR A 178 -15.23 -21.47 -0.10
CA THR A 178 -14.77 -22.16 1.12
C THR A 178 -13.29 -21.93 1.30
N VAL A 179 -12.87 -21.58 2.51
CA VAL A 179 -11.46 -21.52 2.90
C VAL A 179 -11.15 -22.66 3.85
N LEU A 180 -10.13 -23.44 3.51
CA LEU A 180 -9.61 -24.51 4.35
C LEU A 180 -8.30 -24.04 5.00
N LEU A 181 -8.28 -24.01 6.34
CA LEU A 181 -7.05 -23.79 7.10
C LEU A 181 -6.51 -25.16 7.54
N LEU A 182 -5.32 -25.46 7.04
CA LEU A 182 -4.58 -26.66 7.42
C LEU A 182 -3.53 -26.28 8.46
N ASN A 183 -3.54 -26.94 9.61
CA ASN A 183 -2.44 -26.83 10.56
C ASN A 183 -1.46 -28.00 10.37
N HIS A 184 -0.29 -27.92 11.03
CA HIS A 184 0.76 -28.94 10.95
C HIS A 184 0.35 -30.31 11.56
N GLU A 185 -0.78 -30.38 12.25
CA GLU A 185 -1.31 -31.59 12.91
C GLU A 185 -2.42 -32.26 12.12
N GLU A 186 -2.56 -31.96 10.81
CA GLU A 186 -3.58 -32.51 9.89
C GLU A 186 -5.05 -32.23 10.26
N GLU A 187 -5.31 -31.32 11.19
CA GLU A 187 -6.67 -30.85 11.45
C GLU A 187 -7.04 -29.74 10.45
N ALA A 188 -8.05 -29.99 9.64
CA ALA A 188 -8.62 -29.00 8.73
C ALA A 188 -9.76 -28.25 9.39
N LYS A 189 -9.70 -26.90 9.43
CA LYS A 189 -10.85 -26.05 9.78
C LYS A 189 -11.42 -25.45 8.51
N ALA A 190 -12.68 -25.80 8.20
CA ALA A 190 -13.39 -25.25 7.06
C ALA A 190 -14.25 -24.06 7.49
N PHE A 191 -14.17 -22.97 6.74
CA PHE A 191 -15.04 -21.80 6.85
C PHE A 191 -15.80 -21.67 5.54
N SER A 192 -17.13 -21.76 5.57
CA SER A 192 -17.98 -21.58 4.40
C SER A 192 -19.14 -20.64 4.71
N VAL A 193 -19.48 -19.80 3.76
CA VAL A 193 -20.71 -19.02 3.76
C VAL A 193 -21.67 -19.67 2.77
N GLU A 194 -22.73 -20.25 3.29
CA GLU A 194 -23.89 -20.91 2.69
C GLU A 194 -23.82 -22.40 2.32
N LYS A 195 -24.89 -23.08 2.72
CA LYS A 195 -25.55 -24.33 2.24
C LYS A 195 -24.72 -25.61 1.99
N LEU A 196 -23.39 -25.57 1.99
CA LEU A 196 -22.52 -26.74 1.79
C LEU A 196 -22.41 -27.67 3.02
N GLN A 197 -23.06 -27.35 4.13
CA GLN A 197 -23.03 -28.22 5.33
C GLN A 197 -23.77 -29.58 5.13
N GLU A 198 -24.63 -29.69 4.15
CA GLU A 198 -25.34 -30.95 3.89
C GLU A 198 -24.57 -31.86 2.92
N ASP A 199 -23.81 -31.31 1.96
CA ASP A 199 -23.13 -32.10 0.93
C ASP A 199 -21.74 -32.61 1.34
N LEU A 200 -21.06 -31.95 2.28
CA LEU A 200 -19.75 -32.40 2.79
C LEU A 200 -19.81 -33.60 3.72
N LYS A 201 -20.99 -34.00 4.20
CA LYS A 201 -21.19 -35.23 4.97
C LYS A 201 -21.14 -36.51 4.13
N LEU A 202 -21.05 -36.39 2.81
CA LEU A 202 -21.10 -37.53 1.88
C LEU A 202 -19.72 -37.89 1.28
N VAL A 203 -18.62 -37.26 1.69
CA VAL A 203 -17.27 -37.47 1.09
C VAL A 203 -16.22 -37.97 2.09
N PHE A 204 -16.62 -38.34 3.34
CA PHE A 204 -15.72 -39.02 4.29
C PHE A 204 -16.35 -40.31 4.80
#